data_3b9c1f91ad27b97a65d79be5c89d81e1
#
_entry.id   3b9c1f91ad27b97a65d79be5c89d81e1
#
_cell.length_a   1.000
_cell.length_b   1.000
_cell.length_c   1.000
_cell.angle_alpha   90.00
_cell.angle_beta   90.00
_cell.angle_gamma   90.00
#
_symmetry.space_group_name_H-M   'P 1'
#
loop_
_entity.id
_entity.type
_entity.pdbx_description
1 polymer ?
#
loop_
_entity_poly.entity_id
_entity_poly.type
_entity_poly.pdbx_seq_one_letter_code
_entity_poly.pdbx_strand_id
1 'polypeptide(L)'
;MLTIDYDILGIKDGEKILDVGCGEGRHTTKACEQASCTVYALDIDKTSVAKTKYLLYLMETEGKSRGRFVPLLGDATRLPFKDAYFDRVICSEVLEHLLDDRKAVGELKRVLKDDGRLAISVPTYLSETVYWKLSRDYAHQPGGHVRKYKADEITALLEEYDFCIYSRRRKHGLHFFYWLLRCLFGINNEKAMIPSLYYRFLVWDIQTKSKPIRLLERMLNPIVAKSIVLYAHKNYKDNTEG
;
A
#
# COMPACT_ATOMS: atom_id res chain seq x y z
N MET A 1 -9.67 3.12 -0.61
CA MET A 1 -8.83 4.29 -0.22
C MET A 1 -7.44 4.10 -0.78
N LEU A 2 -6.85 5.13 -1.40
CA LEU A 2 -5.54 5.06 -2.04
C LEU A 2 -4.47 5.59 -1.08
N THR A 3 -3.49 4.75 -0.76
CA THR A 3 -2.38 5.11 0.12
C THR A 3 -1.23 5.75 -0.67
N ILE A 4 -0.92 5.19 -1.84
CA ILE A 4 0.15 5.67 -2.72
C ILE A 4 -0.29 6.93 -3.48
N ASP A 5 0.61 7.90 -3.59
CA ASP A 5 0.49 9.08 -4.41
C ASP A 5 1.17 8.82 -5.76
N TYR A 6 0.37 8.81 -6.81
CA TYR A 6 0.83 8.42 -8.14
C TYR A 6 1.64 9.51 -8.83
N ASP A 7 1.44 10.78 -8.44
CA ASP A 7 2.25 11.90 -8.95
C ASP A 7 3.69 11.80 -8.43
N ILE A 8 3.87 11.31 -7.18
CA ILE A 8 5.20 11.08 -6.60
C ILE A 8 5.84 9.81 -7.19
N LEU A 9 5.09 8.72 -7.35
CA LEU A 9 5.58 7.50 -7.96
C LEU A 9 5.95 7.71 -9.45
N GLY A 10 5.19 8.56 -10.15
CA GLY A 10 5.50 9.02 -11.50
C GLY A 10 5.39 7.91 -12.54
N ILE A 11 4.23 7.25 -12.61
CA ILE A 11 3.93 6.23 -13.62
C ILE A 11 3.85 6.86 -15.00
N LYS A 12 4.41 6.18 -16.01
CA LYS A 12 4.43 6.61 -17.42
C LYS A 12 3.77 5.57 -18.33
N ASP A 13 3.36 6.01 -19.52
CA ASP A 13 2.86 5.11 -20.55
C ASP A 13 3.97 4.13 -20.98
N GLY A 14 3.58 2.88 -21.25
CA GLY A 14 4.48 1.80 -21.65
C GLY A 14 5.18 1.08 -20.49
N GLU A 15 5.11 1.59 -19.25
CA GLU A 15 5.78 1.00 -18.09
C GLU A 15 5.13 -0.32 -17.64
N LYS A 16 5.95 -1.17 -17.02
CA LYS A 16 5.55 -2.38 -16.30
C LYS A 16 5.56 -2.09 -14.80
N ILE A 17 4.43 -2.32 -14.17
CA ILE A 17 4.21 -2.04 -12.76
C ILE A 17 3.90 -3.33 -12.04
N LEU A 18 4.48 -3.54 -10.87
CA LEU A 18 4.12 -4.62 -9.97
C LEU A 18 3.38 -4.05 -8.76
N ASP A 19 2.19 -4.58 -8.48
CA ASP A 19 1.41 -4.32 -7.26
C ASP A 19 1.47 -5.59 -6.39
N VAL A 20 2.34 -5.59 -5.37
CA VAL A 20 2.57 -6.72 -4.46
C VAL A 20 1.62 -6.61 -3.29
N GLY A 21 0.86 -7.70 -3.03
CA GLY A 21 -0.23 -7.69 -2.07
C GLY A 21 -1.37 -6.80 -2.57
N CYS A 22 -1.80 -7.02 -3.80
CA CYS A 22 -2.77 -6.15 -4.47
C CYS A 22 -4.14 -6.12 -3.78
N GLY A 23 -4.45 -7.12 -2.93
CA GLY A 23 -5.73 -7.25 -2.26
C GLY A 23 -6.90 -7.22 -3.24
N GLU A 24 -7.83 -6.32 -3.03
CA GLU A 24 -8.99 -6.12 -3.92
C GLU A 24 -8.67 -5.18 -5.12
N GLY A 25 -7.39 -4.93 -5.44
CA GLY A 25 -6.97 -4.25 -6.65
C GLY A 25 -7.05 -2.72 -6.64
N ARG A 26 -7.15 -2.07 -5.48
CA ARG A 26 -7.30 -0.60 -5.39
C ARG A 26 -6.15 0.18 -6.03
N HIS A 27 -4.90 -0.30 -5.86
CA HIS A 27 -3.72 0.30 -6.47
C HIS A 27 -3.56 -0.11 -7.92
N THR A 28 -3.83 -1.38 -8.23
CA THR A 28 -3.85 -1.89 -9.61
C THR A 28 -4.80 -1.10 -10.50
N THR A 29 -6.07 -0.90 -10.06
CA THR A 29 -7.07 -0.14 -10.82
C THR A 29 -6.62 1.29 -11.03
N LYS A 30 -6.09 1.93 -9.98
CA LYS A 30 -5.63 3.32 -10.10
C LYS A 30 -4.46 3.47 -11.05
N ALA A 31 -3.52 2.54 -11.06
CA ALA A 31 -2.41 2.54 -12.02
C ALA A 31 -2.92 2.43 -13.47
N CYS A 32 -3.88 1.52 -13.73
CA CYS A 32 -4.50 1.36 -15.05
C CYS A 32 -5.32 2.58 -15.52
N GLU A 33 -5.86 3.38 -14.59
CA GLU A 33 -6.51 4.65 -14.92
C GLU A 33 -5.51 5.76 -15.28
N GLN A 34 -4.33 5.74 -14.63
CA GLN A 34 -3.33 6.82 -14.73
C GLN A 34 -2.60 6.82 -16.07
N ALA A 35 -2.21 5.64 -16.56
CA ALA A 35 -1.32 5.50 -17.69
C ALA A 35 -1.65 4.26 -18.54
N SER A 36 -1.21 4.28 -19.80
CA SER A 36 -1.23 3.11 -20.69
C SER A 36 -0.06 2.18 -20.33
N CYS A 37 -0.16 1.52 -19.17
CA CYS A 37 0.88 0.65 -18.60
C CYS A 37 0.39 -0.80 -18.49
N THR A 38 1.31 -1.71 -18.14
CA THR A 38 0.95 -3.09 -17.78
C THR A 38 1.15 -3.31 -16.31
N VAL A 39 0.07 -3.58 -15.56
CA VAL A 39 0.10 -3.81 -14.12
C VAL A 39 0.00 -5.30 -13.80
N TYR A 40 1.00 -5.83 -13.12
CA TYR A 40 1.01 -7.17 -12.58
C TYR A 40 0.51 -7.09 -11.14
N ALA A 41 -0.69 -7.62 -10.89
CA ALA A 41 -1.35 -7.60 -9.58
C ALA A 41 -1.14 -8.94 -8.88
N LEU A 42 -0.24 -8.99 -7.90
CA LEU A 42 0.14 -10.22 -7.21
C LEU A 42 -0.39 -10.22 -5.78
N ASP A 43 -1.03 -11.31 -5.38
CA ASP A 43 -1.42 -11.56 -4.00
C ASP A 43 -1.27 -13.04 -3.66
N ILE A 44 -1.10 -13.35 -2.37
CA ILE A 44 -1.06 -14.72 -1.85
C ILE A 44 -2.46 -15.30 -1.67
N ASP A 45 -3.48 -14.44 -1.48
CA ASP A 45 -4.87 -14.86 -1.31
C ASP A 45 -5.58 -14.98 -2.65
N LYS A 46 -6.00 -16.21 -2.96
CA LYS A 46 -6.73 -16.53 -4.19
C LYS A 46 -8.03 -15.75 -4.33
N THR A 47 -8.70 -15.45 -3.21
CA THR A 47 -9.97 -14.70 -3.21
C THR A 47 -9.73 -13.24 -3.61
N SER A 48 -8.68 -12.63 -3.08
CA SER A 48 -8.25 -11.27 -3.44
C SER A 48 -7.89 -11.16 -4.91
N VAL A 49 -7.12 -12.11 -5.44
CA VAL A 49 -6.79 -12.17 -6.88
C VAL A 49 -8.04 -12.29 -7.74
N ALA A 50 -9.02 -13.12 -7.34
CA ALA A 50 -10.28 -13.28 -8.08
C ALA A 50 -11.10 -11.98 -8.08
N LYS A 51 -11.22 -11.31 -6.94
CA LYS A 51 -11.92 -10.01 -6.82
C LYS A 51 -11.22 -8.94 -7.68
N THR A 52 -9.91 -8.86 -7.61
CA THR A 52 -9.11 -7.93 -8.44
C THR A 52 -9.34 -8.20 -9.92
N LYS A 53 -9.31 -9.45 -10.36
CA LYS A 53 -9.59 -9.83 -11.75
C LYS A 53 -10.98 -9.38 -12.19
N TYR A 54 -12.01 -9.59 -11.35
CA TYR A 54 -13.37 -9.18 -11.65
C TYR A 54 -13.51 -7.65 -11.75
N LEU A 55 -12.93 -6.91 -10.81
CA LEU A 55 -12.96 -5.44 -10.82
C LEU A 55 -12.28 -4.87 -12.08
N LEU A 56 -11.15 -5.43 -12.47
CA LEU A 56 -10.41 -5.02 -13.65
C LEU A 56 -11.18 -5.33 -14.95
N TYR A 57 -11.85 -6.48 -15.00
CA TYR A 57 -12.76 -6.81 -16.12
C TYR A 57 -13.89 -5.77 -16.25
N LEU A 58 -14.50 -5.35 -15.14
CA LEU A 58 -15.52 -4.30 -15.16
C LEU A 58 -14.95 -2.97 -15.69
N MET A 59 -13.74 -2.59 -15.27
CA MET A 59 -13.09 -1.37 -15.75
C MET A 59 -12.81 -1.41 -17.26
N GLU A 60 -12.41 -2.55 -17.80
CA GLU A 60 -12.23 -2.72 -19.25
C GLU A 60 -13.54 -2.57 -20.00
N THR A 61 -14.60 -3.25 -19.53
CA THR A 61 -15.94 -3.18 -20.18
C THR A 61 -16.54 -1.79 -20.14
N GLU A 62 -16.21 -0.99 -19.10
CA GLU A 62 -16.66 0.40 -18.97
C GLU A 62 -15.72 1.41 -19.67
N GLY A 63 -14.65 0.95 -20.32
CA GLY A 63 -13.67 1.82 -21.00
C GLY A 63 -12.90 2.74 -20.06
N LYS A 64 -12.81 2.40 -18.77
CA LYS A 64 -12.11 3.19 -17.74
C LYS A 64 -10.63 2.84 -17.61
N SER A 65 -10.19 1.72 -18.18
CA SER A 65 -8.79 1.30 -18.16
C SER A 65 -8.03 1.83 -19.36
N ARG A 66 -6.92 2.50 -19.12
CA ARG A 66 -5.94 2.89 -20.16
C ARG A 66 -4.83 1.84 -20.30
N GLY A 67 -4.60 1.05 -19.25
CA GLY A 67 -3.56 0.04 -19.17
C GLY A 67 -4.08 -1.38 -19.27
N ARG A 68 -3.16 -2.34 -19.31
CA ARG A 68 -3.41 -3.77 -19.20
C ARG A 68 -3.10 -4.25 -17.80
N PHE A 69 -3.69 -5.36 -17.41
CA PHE A 69 -3.44 -5.97 -16.11
C PHE A 69 -3.23 -7.48 -16.21
N VAL A 70 -2.42 -8.01 -15.29
CA VAL A 70 -2.11 -9.43 -15.19
C VAL A 70 -2.25 -9.84 -13.72
N PRO A 71 -3.40 -10.39 -13.30
CA PRO A 71 -3.58 -10.86 -11.93
C PRO A 71 -2.86 -12.19 -11.74
N LEU A 72 -2.13 -12.34 -10.61
CA LEU A 72 -1.26 -13.47 -10.32
C LEU A 72 -1.39 -13.90 -8.86
N LEU A 73 -1.40 -15.20 -8.62
CA LEU A 73 -1.23 -15.78 -7.30
C LEU A 73 0.26 -15.92 -7.02
N GLY A 74 0.75 -15.38 -5.90
CA GLY A 74 2.17 -15.48 -5.57
C GLY A 74 2.51 -14.94 -4.19
N ASP A 75 3.73 -15.25 -3.75
CA ASP A 75 4.30 -14.88 -2.46
C ASP A 75 5.29 -13.71 -2.66
N ALA A 76 5.14 -12.65 -1.84
CA ALA A 76 6.02 -11.49 -1.85
C ALA A 76 7.47 -11.83 -1.51
N THR A 77 7.71 -12.93 -0.77
CA THR A 77 9.05 -13.42 -0.42
C THR A 77 9.71 -14.26 -1.51
N ARG A 78 8.98 -14.55 -2.61
CA ARG A 78 9.47 -15.32 -3.76
C ARG A 78 8.71 -14.90 -5.02
N LEU A 79 9.05 -13.75 -5.57
CA LEU A 79 8.39 -13.18 -6.73
C LEU A 79 8.72 -13.98 -8.02
N PRO A 80 7.72 -14.41 -8.81
CA PRO A 80 7.94 -15.26 -9.99
C PRO A 80 8.35 -14.43 -11.22
N PHE A 81 9.26 -13.48 -11.04
CA PHE A 81 9.73 -12.59 -12.09
C PHE A 81 11.25 -12.58 -12.15
N LYS A 82 11.78 -12.27 -13.34
CA LYS A 82 13.22 -12.08 -13.53
C LYS A 82 13.69 -10.76 -12.90
N ASP A 83 14.99 -10.66 -12.69
CA ASP A 83 15.64 -9.46 -12.20
C ASP A 83 15.39 -8.26 -13.13
N ALA A 84 15.33 -7.06 -12.56
CA ALA A 84 15.19 -5.79 -13.27
C ALA A 84 14.05 -5.77 -14.30
N TYR A 85 12.87 -6.28 -13.94
CA TYR A 85 11.75 -6.42 -14.87
C TYR A 85 10.76 -5.26 -14.81
N PHE A 86 10.58 -4.62 -13.64
CA PHE A 86 9.56 -3.60 -13.40
C PHE A 86 10.13 -2.19 -13.34
N ASP A 87 9.43 -1.27 -13.97
CA ASP A 87 9.73 0.17 -13.90
C ASP A 87 9.25 0.76 -12.58
N ARG A 88 8.12 0.26 -12.06
CA ARG A 88 7.54 0.67 -10.77
C ARG A 88 7.12 -0.55 -9.98
N VAL A 89 7.32 -0.47 -8.66
CA VAL A 89 6.83 -1.48 -7.72
C VAL A 89 6.05 -0.78 -6.62
N ILE A 90 4.87 -1.31 -6.32
CA ILE A 90 4.01 -0.91 -5.21
C ILE A 90 3.94 -2.06 -4.23
N CYS A 91 4.16 -1.79 -2.93
CA CYS A 91 3.99 -2.74 -1.84
C CYS A 91 3.29 -2.00 -0.69
N SER A 92 1.96 -2.06 -0.67
CA SER A 92 1.15 -1.21 0.21
C SER A 92 0.42 -2.02 1.28
N GLU A 93 0.79 -1.83 2.56
CA GLU A 93 0.22 -2.54 3.70
C GLU A 93 0.41 -4.07 3.55
N VAL A 94 1.66 -4.51 3.37
CA VAL A 94 2.02 -5.93 3.18
C VAL A 94 3.12 -6.37 4.15
N LEU A 95 4.18 -5.56 4.31
CA LEU A 95 5.36 -5.99 5.08
C LEU A 95 5.06 -6.30 6.54
N GLU A 96 4.06 -5.63 7.12
CA GLU A 96 3.59 -5.86 8.49
C GLU A 96 2.97 -7.24 8.71
N HIS A 97 2.56 -7.92 7.63
CA HIS A 97 2.00 -9.28 7.69
C HIS A 97 3.04 -10.38 7.49
N LEU A 98 4.23 -10.04 7.01
CA LEU A 98 5.25 -11.02 6.64
C LEU A 98 6.15 -11.37 7.83
N LEU A 99 6.39 -12.65 8.05
CA LEU A 99 7.39 -13.11 9.03
C LEU A 99 8.81 -12.74 8.59
N ASP A 100 9.09 -12.84 7.29
CA ASP A 100 10.38 -12.50 6.67
C ASP A 100 10.21 -11.30 5.71
N ASP A 101 10.11 -10.10 6.28
CA ASP A 101 10.02 -8.85 5.54
C ASP A 101 11.31 -8.52 4.79
N ARG A 102 12.48 -8.93 5.34
CA ARG A 102 13.78 -8.76 4.72
C ARG A 102 13.86 -9.46 3.37
N LYS A 103 13.41 -10.71 3.32
CA LYS A 103 13.36 -11.46 2.09
C LYS A 103 12.44 -10.82 1.05
N ALA A 104 11.28 -10.30 1.49
CA ALA A 104 10.38 -9.57 0.61
C ALA A 104 11.04 -8.30 0.05
N VAL A 105 11.70 -7.49 0.89
CA VAL A 105 12.42 -6.29 0.42
C VAL A 105 13.54 -6.64 -0.56
N GLY A 106 14.25 -7.75 -0.33
CA GLY A 106 15.24 -8.28 -1.27
C GLY A 106 14.63 -8.63 -2.63
N GLU A 107 13.45 -9.26 -2.65
CA GLU A 107 12.74 -9.58 -3.88
C GLU A 107 12.21 -8.32 -4.59
N LEU A 108 11.68 -7.34 -3.85
CA LEU A 108 11.28 -6.04 -4.42
C LEU A 108 12.46 -5.35 -5.10
N LYS A 109 13.66 -5.35 -4.45
CA LYS A 109 14.89 -4.83 -5.04
C LYS A 109 15.29 -5.60 -6.30
N ARG A 110 15.27 -6.94 -6.25
CA ARG A 110 15.69 -7.80 -7.34
C ARG A 110 14.87 -7.54 -8.61
N VAL A 111 13.54 -7.48 -8.48
CA VAL A 111 12.65 -7.35 -9.63
C VAL A 111 12.53 -5.92 -10.16
N LEU A 112 12.89 -4.91 -9.37
CA LEU A 112 12.88 -3.50 -9.77
C LEU A 112 14.07 -3.21 -10.69
N LYS A 113 13.85 -2.46 -11.76
CA LYS A 113 14.92 -1.92 -12.62
C LYS A 113 15.80 -0.96 -11.86
N ASP A 114 16.99 -0.70 -12.36
CA ASP A 114 17.94 0.19 -11.70
C ASP A 114 17.44 1.64 -11.65
N ASP A 115 16.81 2.13 -12.71
CA ASP A 115 16.13 3.43 -12.77
C ASP A 115 14.67 3.39 -12.26
N GLY A 116 14.25 2.24 -11.74
CA GLY A 116 12.90 2.01 -11.25
C GLY A 116 12.59 2.70 -9.94
N ARG A 117 11.30 2.86 -9.63
CA ARG A 117 10.81 3.46 -8.40
C ARG A 117 9.95 2.51 -7.60
N LEU A 118 10.13 2.54 -6.30
CA LEU A 118 9.40 1.76 -5.31
C LEU A 118 8.52 2.69 -4.47
N ALA A 119 7.28 2.28 -4.22
CA ALA A 119 6.42 2.87 -3.22
C ALA A 119 6.02 1.81 -2.20
N ILE A 120 6.38 2.00 -0.94
CA ILE A 120 6.02 1.12 0.17
C ILE A 120 5.15 1.89 1.15
N SER A 121 4.11 1.26 1.68
CA SER A 121 3.41 1.76 2.86
C SER A 121 3.28 0.70 3.93
N VAL A 122 3.32 1.16 5.18
CA VAL A 122 3.06 0.37 6.38
C VAL A 122 2.22 1.20 7.36
N PRO A 123 1.46 0.57 8.26
CA PRO A 123 0.80 1.30 9.36
C PRO A 123 1.82 2.04 10.23
N THR A 124 1.42 3.20 10.76
CA THR A 124 2.30 3.94 11.68
C THR A 124 2.40 3.24 13.02
N TYR A 125 3.57 3.34 13.65
CA TYR A 125 3.79 2.78 14.98
C TYR A 125 2.78 3.28 16.01
N LEU A 126 2.38 4.56 15.92
CA LEU A 126 1.39 5.16 16.80
C LEU A 126 0.03 4.47 16.64
N SER A 127 -0.47 4.36 15.42
CA SER A 127 -1.79 3.76 15.16
C SER A 127 -1.84 2.31 15.65
N GLU A 128 -0.84 1.51 15.30
CA GLU A 128 -0.76 0.13 15.73
C GLU A 128 -0.65 -0.02 17.25
N THR A 129 0.14 0.85 17.90
CA THR A 129 0.27 0.80 19.35
C THR A 129 -1.03 1.11 20.07
N VAL A 130 -1.79 2.10 19.55
CA VAL A 130 -3.10 2.45 20.09
C VAL A 130 -4.09 1.30 19.90
N TYR A 131 -4.21 0.75 18.69
CA TYR A 131 -5.18 -0.31 18.39
C TYR A 131 -4.88 -1.61 19.14
N TRP A 132 -3.61 -2.01 19.23
CA TRP A 132 -3.20 -3.20 19.96
C TRP A 132 -3.47 -3.08 21.48
N LYS A 133 -3.32 -1.88 22.04
CA LYS A 133 -3.64 -1.63 23.46
C LYS A 133 -5.14 -1.64 23.73
N LEU A 134 -5.93 -1.14 22.78
CA LEU A 134 -7.38 -1.00 22.95
C LEU A 134 -8.17 -2.28 22.66
N SER A 135 -7.69 -3.11 21.73
CA SER A 135 -8.42 -4.30 21.29
C SER A 135 -7.51 -5.51 21.18
N ARG A 136 -7.77 -6.52 22.04
CA ARG A 136 -7.10 -7.81 21.95
C ARG A 136 -7.45 -8.55 20.67
N ASP A 137 -8.70 -8.43 20.21
CA ASP A 137 -9.16 -9.03 18.95
C ASP A 137 -8.42 -8.46 17.75
N TYR A 138 -8.13 -7.14 17.75
CA TYR A 138 -7.31 -6.52 16.72
C TYR A 138 -5.87 -7.04 16.74
N ALA A 139 -5.28 -7.12 17.92
CA ALA A 139 -3.88 -7.54 18.09
C ALA A 139 -3.64 -9.03 17.73
N HIS A 140 -4.66 -9.89 17.85
CA HIS A 140 -4.54 -11.33 17.62
C HIS A 140 -5.41 -11.83 16.46
N GLN A 141 -5.83 -10.95 15.56
CA GLN A 141 -6.63 -11.33 14.41
C GLN A 141 -5.83 -12.29 13.50
N PRO A 142 -6.40 -13.45 13.12
CA PRO A 142 -5.74 -14.35 12.16
C PRO A 142 -5.40 -13.62 10.84
N GLY A 143 -4.15 -13.73 10.39
CA GLY A 143 -3.65 -12.98 9.24
C GLY A 143 -3.45 -11.48 9.49
N GLY A 144 -3.55 -11.02 10.74
CA GLY A 144 -3.29 -9.65 11.15
C GLY A 144 -1.81 -9.26 11.13
N HIS A 145 -1.51 -8.09 11.69
CA HIS A 145 -0.14 -7.57 11.69
C HIS A 145 0.73 -8.35 12.69
N VAL A 146 1.86 -8.87 12.23
CA VAL A 146 2.83 -9.57 13.08
C VAL A 146 3.88 -8.62 13.66
N ARG A 147 3.95 -7.39 13.15
CA ARG A 147 4.91 -6.37 13.60
C ARG A 147 4.37 -4.95 13.44
N LYS A 148 5.03 -4.04 14.13
CA LYS A 148 4.80 -2.59 14.05
C LYS A 148 6.10 -1.93 13.65
N TYR A 149 6.06 -1.04 12.67
CA TYR A 149 7.24 -0.31 12.21
C TYR A 149 7.29 1.10 12.79
N LYS A 150 8.40 1.47 13.41
CA LYS A 150 8.77 2.88 13.53
C LYS A 150 9.24 3.40 12.17
N ALA A 151 9.10 4.71 11.95
CA ALA A 151 9.50 5.31 10.69
C ALA A 151 10.98 5.08 10.36
N ASP A 152 11.84 5.09 11.39
CA ASP A 152 13.28 4.88 11.22
C ASP A 152 13.63 3.41 10.95
N GLU A 153 12.87 2.46 11.53
CA GLU A 153 13.06 1.02 11.31
C GLU A 153 12.77 0.63 9.86
N ILE A 154 11.64 1.07 9.30
CA ILE A 154 11.32 0.79 7.90
C ILE A 154 12.26 1.54 6.94
N THR A 155 12.73 2.74 7.32
CA THR A 155 13.73 3.47 6.56
C THR A 155 15.05 2.71 6.52
N ALA A 156 15.58 2.31 7.70
CA ALA A 156 16.82 1.55 7.81
C ALA A 156 16.75 0.22 7.07
N LEU A 157 15.61 -0.47 7.13
CA LEU A 157 15.39 -1.69 6.37
C LEU A 157 15.53 -1.47 4.86
N LEU A 158 14.97 -0.40 4.31
CA LEU A 158 15.10 -0.08 2.89
C LEU A 158 16.54 0.33 2.52
N GLU A 159 17.20 1.13 3.36
CA GLU A 159 18.58 1.57 3.16
C GLU A 159 19.58 0.41 3.22
N GLU A 160 19.34 -0.59 4.08
CA GLU A 160 20.14 -1.83 4.14
C GLU A 160 20.11 -2.61 2.79
N TYR A 161 19.03 -2.48 2.04
CA TYR A 161 18.89 -3.06 0.69
C TYR A 161 19.24 -2.07 -0.42
N ASP A 162 20.05 -1.05 -0.13
CA ASP A 162 20.53 -0.03 -1.07
C ASP A 162 19.38 0.75 -1.76
N PHE A 163 18.29 1.00 -1.06
CA PHE A 163 17.29 1.95 -1.51
C PHE A 163 17.59 3.36 -0.98
N CYS A 164 17.45 4.35 -1.85
CA CYS A 164 17.50 5.77 -1.49
C CYS A 164 16.08 6.33 -1.43
N ILE A 165 15.66 6.85 -0.27
CA ILE A 165 14.32 7.38 -0.06
C ILE A 165 14.29 8.85 -0.48
N TYR A 166 13.52 9.16 -1.52
CA TYR A 166 13.38 10.54 -2.03
C TYR A 166 12.13 11.27 -1.56
N SER A 167 11.14 10.54 -1.01
CA SER A 167 9.93 11.18 -0.45
C SER A 167 9.30 10.33 0.64
N ARG A 168 8.75 11.00 1.66
CA ARG A 168 7.97 10.38 2.73
C ARG A 168 6.63 11.10 2.86
N ARG A 169 5.56 10.36 3.10
CA ARG A 169 4.22 10.91 3.33
C ARG A 169 3.53 10.18 4.46
N ARG A 170 2.78 10.91 5.25
CA ARG A 170 1.83 10.36 6.22
C ARG A 170 0.42 10.51 5.66
N LYS A 171 -0.40 9.50 5.77
CA LYS A 171 -1.71 9.41 5.12
C LYS A 171 -2.76 8.87 6.08
N HIS A 172 -4.02 9.23 5.78
CA HIS A 172 -5.19 8.59 6.38
C HIS A 172 -5.42 8.93 7.86
N GLY A 173 -5.21 10.21 8.24
CA GLY A 173 -5.49 10.70 9.60
C GLY A 173 -6.95 10.50 10.02
N LEU A 174 -7.90 10.69 9.12
CA LEU A 174 -9.32 10.42 9.41
C LEU A 174 -9.59 8.93 9.62
N HIS A 175 -8.90 8.04 8.93
CA HIS A 175 -9.06 6.60 9.10
C HIS A 175 -8.47 6.09 10.42
N PHE A 176 -7.56 6.83 11.04
CA PHE A 176 -7.11 6.55 12.40
C PHE A 176 -8.30 6.52 13.37
N PHE A 177 -9.19 7.50 13.31
CA PHE A 177 -10.37 7.56 14.18
C PHE A 177 -11.38 6.45 13.88
N TYR A 178 -11.52 6.04 12.62
CA TYR A 178 -12.37 4.91 12.28
C TYR A 178 -11.91 3.62 12.97
N TRP A 179 -10.62 3.30 12.87
CA TRP A 179 -10.09 2.11 13.52
C TRP A 179 -10.06 2.22 15.04
N LEU A 180 -9.84 3.44 15.58
CA LEU A 180 -10.00 3.71 17.01
C LEU A 180 -11.40 3.34 17.49
N LEU A 181 -12.44 3.82 16.80
CA LEU A 181 -13.82 3.48 17.10
C LEU A 181 -14.10 1.98 16.95
N ARG A 182 -13.58 1.33 15.91
CA ARG A 182 -13.70 -0.13 15.74
C ARG A 182 -13.10 -0.88 16.92
N CYS A 183 -11.94 -0.47 17.41
CA CYS A 183 -11.31 -1.07 18.58
C CYS A 183 -12.12 -0.85 19.87
N LEU A 184 -12.73 0.31 20.05
CA LEU A 184 -13.52 0.65 21.23
C LEU A 184 -14.88 -0.07 21.27
N PHE A 185 -15.55 -0.20 20.11
CA PHE A 185 -16.89 -0.79 20.00
C PHE A 185 -16.89 -2.28 19.58
N GLY A 186 -15.69 -2.87 19.42
CA GLY A 186 -15.48 -4.25 18.98
C GLY A 186 -15.27 -4.36 17.46
N ILE A 187 -14.12 -4.89 17.06
CA ILE A 187 -13.75 -4.99 15.64
C ILE A 187 -14.68 -5.91 14.84
N ASN A 188 -15.25 -6.94 15.52
CA ASN A 188 -16.18 -7.90 14.93
C ASN A 188 -17.64 -7.45 15.03
N ASN A 189 -17.93 -6.32 15.70
CA ASN A 189 -19.29 -5.79 15.85
C ASN A 189 -19.67 -4.91 14.66
N GLU A 190 -20.18 -5.54 13.60
CA GLU A 190 -20.64 -4.80 12.40
C GLU A 190 -21.88 -3.94 12.65
N LYS A 191 -22.65 -4.22 13.71
CA LYS A 191 -23.87 -3.51 14.07
C LYS A 191 -23.62 -2.26 14.93
N ALA A 192 -22.37 -2.00 15.33
CA ALA A 192 -22.02 -0.82 16.11
C ALA A 192 -22.36 0.48 15.35
N MET A 193 -23.32 1.25 15.87
CA MET A 193 -23.87 2.42 15.19
C MET A 193 -22.81 3.52 14.94
N ILE A 194 -21.97 3.81 15.93
CA ILE A 194 -20.98 4.90 15.84
C ILE A 194 -19.90 4.61 14.79
N PRO A 195 -19.22 3.44 14.79
CA PRO A 195 -18.28 3.10 13.71
C PRO A 195 -18.94 3.06 12.33
N SER A 196 -20.20 2.57 12.24
CA SER A 196 -20.93 2.50 10.97
C SER A 196 -21.25 3.89 10.42
N LEU A 197 -21.68 4.83 11.27
CA LEU A 197 -21.93 6.22 10.89
C LEU A 197 -20.64 6.90 10.43
N TYR A 198 -19.55 6.70 11.16
CA TYR A 198 -18.25 7.26 10.78
C TYR A 198 -17.74 6.65 9.46
N TYR A 199 -17.94 5.35 9.24
CA TYR A 199 -17.63 4.71 7.96
C TYR A 199 -18.40 5.34 6.79
N ARG A 200 -19.70 5.57 6.96
CA ARG A 200 -20.53 6.26 5.94
C ARG A 200 -20.02 7.66 5.64
N PHE A 201 -19.57 8.41 6.67
CA PHE A 201 -18.92 9.69 6.49
C PHE A 201 -17.64 9.57 5.65
N LEU A 202 -16.76 8.59 5.92
CA LEU A 202 -15.54 8.38 5.15
C LEU A 202 -15.85 8.01 3.68
N VAL A 203 -16.85 7.14 3.45
CA VAL A 203 -17.30 6.79 2.09
C VAL A 203 -17.80 8.02 1.35
N TRP A 204 -18.61 8.84 2.01
CA TRP A 204 -19.11 10.09 1.45
C TRP A 204 -17.95 11.06 1.11
N ASP A 205 -16.97 11.22 1.99
CA ASP A 205 -15.80 12.08 1.71
C ASP A 205 -14.98 11.59 0.51
N ILE A 206 -14.76 10.27 0.41
CA ILE A 206 -14.06 9.67 -0.73
C ILE A 206 -14.78 9.97 -2.06
N GLN A 207 -16.10 9.91 -2.06
CA GLN A 207 -16.93 10.17 -3.25
C GLN A 207 -17.01 11.64 -3.62
N THR A 208 -17.21 12.52 -2.63
CA THR A 208 -17.41 13.97 -2.83
C THR A 208 -16.10 14.73 -2.99
N LYS A 209 -14.98 14.16 -2.52
CA LYS A 209 -13.66 14.79 -2.52
C LYS A 209 -13.68 16.19 -1.89
N SER A 210 -14.36 16.34 -0.75
CA SER A 210 -14.59 17.59 -0.04
C SER A 210 -13.28 18.34 0.28
N LYS A 211 -13.13 19.56 -0.25
CA LYS A 211 -11.92 20.38 -0.03
C LYS A 211 -11.63 20.67 1.45
N PRO A 212 -12.64 21.08 2.29
CA PRO A 212 -12.41 21.33 3.71
C PRO A 212 -11.95 20.08 4.46
N ILE A 213 -12.54 18.91 4.15
CA ILE A 213 -12.15 17.66 4.83
C ILE A 213 -10.73 17.23 4.42
N ARG A 214 -10.34 17.42 3.17
CA ARG A 214 -8.96 17.20 2.73
C ARG A 214 -7.96 18.13 3.40
N LEU A 215 -8.35 19.39 3.66
CA LEU A 215 -7.53 20.32 4.44
C LEU A 215 -7.37 19.80 5.88
N LEU A 216 -8.48 19.41 6.51
CA LEU A 216 -8.46 18.81 7.85
C LEU A 216 -7.59 17.55 7.90
N GLU A 217 -7.72 16.65 6.92
CA GLU A 217 -6.89 15.45 6.85
C GLU A 217 -5.40 15.78 6.71
N ARG A 218 -5.05 16.79 5.90
CA ARG A 218 -3.66 17.28 5.79
C ARG A 218 -3.10 17.79 7.11
N MET A 219 -3.92 18.46 7.91
CA MET A 219 -3.53 18.94 9.25
C MET A 219 -3.40 17.79 10.26
N LEU A 220 -4.21 16.74 10.13
CA LEU A 220 -4.19 15.57 11.02
C LEU A 220 -3.04 14.61 10.68
N ASN A 221 -2.70 14.45 9.42
CA ASN A 221 -1.71 13.47 8.96
C ASN A 221 -0.34 13.54 9.65
N PRO A 222 0.23 14.72 9.97
CA PRO A 222 1.48 14.79 10.74
C PRO A 222 1.36 14.22 12.16
N ILE A 223 0.17 14.23 12.75
CA ILE A 223 -0.09 13.89 14.16
C ILE A 223 -0.55 12.44 14.29
N VAL A 224 -1.64 12.08 13.59
CA VAL A 224 -2.36 10.81 13.79
C VAL A 224 -2.58 10.01 12.50
N ALA A 225 -1.64 10.05 11.58
CA ALA A 225 -1.73 9.24 10.36
C ALA A 225 -1.86 7.75 10.66
N LYS A 226 -2.73 7.05 9.91
CA LYS A 226 -2.81 5.60 9.96
C LYS A 226 -1.62 4.95 9.28
N SER A 227 -1.15 5.51 8.16
CA SER A 227 -0.11 4.90 7.34
C SER A 227 1.03 5.88 7.05
N ILE A 228 2.24 5.34 6.97
CA ILE A 228 3.42 6.02 6.42
C ILE A 228 3.73 5.43 5.05
N VAL A 229 4.07 6.30 4.09
CA VAL A 229 4.44 5.91 2.73
C VAL A 229 5.87 6.40 2.46
N LEU A 230 6.70 5.50 1.98
CA LEU A 230 8.06 5.76 1.55
C LEU A 230 8.15 5.56 0.05
N TYR A 231 8.77 6.51 -0.65
CA TYR A 231 9.08 6.44 -2.06
C TYR A 231 10.59 6.38 -2.22
N ALA A 232 11.06 5.36 -2.91
CA ALA A 232 12.48 5.08 -3.04
C ALA A 232 12.86 4.70 -4.48
N HIS A 233 14.14 4.82 -4.80
CA HIS A 233 14.79 4.24 -5.96
C HIS A 233 16.01 3.47 -5.50
N LYS A 234 16.57 2.61 -6.37
CA LYS A 234 17.83 1.97 -6.05
C LYS A 234 18.95 3.01 -5.93
N ASN A 235 19.80 2.84 -4.93
CA ASN A 235 21.00 3.65 -4.80
C ASN A 235 22.02 3.18 -5.86
N TYR A 236 22.32 4.05 -6.81
CA TYR A 236 23.42 3.83 -7.75
C TYR A 236 24.73 3.98 -6.96
N LYS A 237 25.38 2.89 -6.62
CA LYS A 237 26.80 2.94 -6.33
C LYS A 237 27.47 3.08 -7.70
N ASP A 238 27.96 4.30 -8.02
CA ASP A 238 28.86 4.46 -9.15
C ASP A 238 30.04 3.50 -8.96
N ASN A 239 30.05 2.43 -9.73
CA ASN A 239 31.20 1.52 -9.85
C ASN A 239 32.31 2.22 -10.68
N THR A 240 32.62 3.49 -10.39
CA THR A 240 33.72 4.24 -10.99
C THR A 240 34.91 4.34 -10.03
N GLU A 241 35.20 3.27 -9.30
CA GLU A 241 36.52 3.06 -8.68
C GLU A 241 36.97 1.64 -8.96
N GLY A 242 37.65 1.47 -10.08
CA GLY A 242 38.34 0.26 -10.49
C GLY A 242 39.38 0.59 -11.52
#